data_f52e2ea9c0cc6deb2ecdddf113913288
#
_entry.id   f52e2ea9c0cc6deb2ecdddf113913288
#
_cell.length_a   1.000
_cell.length_b   1.000
_cell.length_c   1.000
_cell.angle_alpha   90.00
_cell.angle_beta   90.00
_cell.angle_gamma   90.00
#
_symmetry.space_group_name_H-M   'P 1'
#
loop_
_entity.id
_entity.type
_entity.pdbx_description
1 polymer ?
#
loop_
_entity_poly.entity_id
_entity_poly.type
_entity_poly.pdbx_seq_one_letter_code
_entity_poly.pdbx_strand_id
1 'polypeptide(L)'
;MTIVSAAVVSMSLPVMVNAETTPIVVPDGENVYIVGDGISWVPGLKAMNSSEKGVYTWEGFIPKHTEGDTGRFRAQIGSDWSKPIHPLTDGVTVGETPVTETPLTDAPVTDGDMNWHAAAGGNYALVFDLNNCTLKATYSQIDVPGLFLIGAATPGGWDLPTATAMTPDANNNKIYTWEGDLKVGEFKILTDLTEGYNGLTLHPLAANTPIGKEKIDNAPFACYKGGDDNKWNVTVAGTYRLTFNCEDCTMSSEFVKETEYEWPEVTPIETETLYIIGVVCGWNIDNAPACTKAAEGNVFVYEGQLPEGAFRATPEKSYSVKHIRPKVNNCPIGPEGYNGDFTYVAEPDYNWNVATAGNYRLTFDLDKWTIKAERLDVSSSAQFVTDNMDNMPREYYNLNGVRVQSPVKGVYIVKQGSKVSKVIIN
;
A
#
# COMPACT_ATOMS: atom_id res chain seq x y z
N MET A 1 27.14 17.74 -62.53
CA MET A 1 26.43 16.46 -62.42
C MET A 1 27.42 15.49 -61.78
N THR A 2 27.37 15.46 -60.44
CA THR A 2 28.34 14.69 -59.64
C THR A 2 27.59 13.50 -59.05
N ILE A 3 27.95 12.32 -59.52
CA ILE A 3 27.35 11.04 -59.08
C ILE A 3 28.00 10.69 -57.75
N VAL A 4 27.22 10.66 -56.64
CA VAL A 4 27.65 10.13 -55.35
C VAL A 4 27.30 8.65 -55.35
N SER A 5 28.34 7.81 -55.38
CA SER A 5 28.24 6.37 -55.18
C SER A 5 28.01 6.04 -53.72
N ALA A 6 26.85 5.49 -53.38
CA ALA A 6 26.62 4.94 -52.07
C ALA A 6 27.25 3.55 -51.97
N ALA A 7 28.24 3.44 -51.11
CA ALA A 7 28.82 2.15 -50.73
C ALA A 7 27.86 1.41 -49.79
N VAL A 8 27.31 0.29 -50.24
CA VAL A 8 26.60 -0.65 -49.41
C VAL A 8 27.63 -1.43 -48.59
N VAL A 9 27.73 -1.13 -47.32
CA VAL A 9 28.49 -1.95 -46.35
C VAL A 9 27.62 -3.16 -45.99
N SER A 10 27.88 -4.28 -46.60
CA SER A 10 27.34 -5.56 -46.15
C SER A 10 27.98 -5.96 -44.84
N MET A 11 27.30 -5.73 -43.72
CA MET A 11 27.68 -6.37 -42.45
C MET A 11 27.37 -7.86 -42.59
N SER A 12 28.42 -8.68 -42.75
CA SER A 12 28.32 -10.11 -42.53
C SER A 12 28.10 -10.36 -41.03
N LEU A 13 26.90 -10.82 -40.70
CA LEU A 13 26.65 -11.40 -39.36
C LEU A 13 27.67 -12.51 -39.12
N PRO A 14 28.30 -12.57 -37.92
CA PRO A 14 29.17 -13.68 -37.61
C PRO A 14 28.32 -14.94 -37.64
N VAL A 15 28.78 -15.94 -38.40
CA VAL A 15 28.26 -17.29 -38.32
C VAL A 15 28.59 -17.78 -36.91
N MET A 16 27.55 -17.85 -36.08
CA MET A 16 27.66 -18.50 -34.77
C MET A 16 27.98 -19.95 -35.03
N VAL A 17 29.20 -20.36 -34.73
CA VAL A 17 29.57 -21.75 -34.65
C VAL A 17 28.65 -22.37 -33.61
N ASN A 18 27.80 -23.31 -34.03
CA ASN A 18 27.03 -24.15 -33.13
C ASN A 18 27.99 -24.89 -32.20
N ALA A 19 28.22 -24.33 -31.00
CA ALA A 19 28.65 -25.17 -29.89
C ALA A 19 27.49 -26.16 -29.68
N GLU A 20 27.75 -27.44 -29.64
CA GLU A 20 26.75 -28.43 -29.27
C GLU A 20 26.20 -28.06 -27.91
N THR A 21 24.99 -27.51 -27.89
CA THR A 21 24.29 -27.13 -26.65
C THR A 21 23.91 -28.46 -25.99
N THR A 22 24.39 -28.68 -24.78
CA THR A 22 23.95 -29.85 -23.98
C THR A 22 22.53 -29.57 -23.49
N PRO A 23 21.54 -30.41 -23.81
CA PRO A 23 20.17 -30.21 -23.33
C PRO A 23 20.10 -30.13 -21.80
N ILE A 24 19.31 -29.20 -21.31
CA ILE A 24 19.01 -29.07 -19.87
C ILE A 24 17.99 -30.15 -19.51
N VAL A 25 18.32 -30.99 -18.55
CA VAL A 25 17.47 -32.13 -18.15
C VAL A 25 16.67 -31.78 -16.91
N VAL A 26 15.35 -31.82 -17.02
CA VAL A 26 14.46 -31.74 -15.86
C VAL A 26 14.33 -33.15 -15.27
N PRO A 27 14.68 -33.36 -13.98
CA PRO A 27 14.56 -34.67 -13.33
C PRO A 27 13.09 -35.16 -13.33
N ASP A 28 12.91 -36.46 -13.35
CA ASP A 28 11.61 -37.10 -13.31
C ASP A 28 10.86 -36.69 -12.02
N GLY A 29 9.63 -36.18 -12.19
CA GLY A 29 8.78 -35.72 -11.10
C GLY A 29 8.99 -34.25 -10.70
N GLU A 30 9.97 -33.55 -11.27
CA GLU A 30 10.13 -32.11 -11.09
C GLU A 30 9.38 -31.32 -12.20
N ASN A 31 8.92 -30.11 -11.86
CA ASN A 31 8.32 -29.18 -12.79
C ASN A 31 9.22 -27.97 -13.03
N VAL A 32 8.98 -27.25 -14.11
CA VAL A 32 9.57 -25.94 -14.36
C VAL A 32 8.57 -24.85 -13.97
N TYR A 33 9.04 -23.87 -13.26
CA TYR A 33 8.26 -22.74 -12.77
C TYR A 33 8.80 -21.44 -13.33
N ILE A 34 7.91 -20.50 -13.67
CA ILE A 34 8.30 -19.13 -13.97
C ILE A 34 8.31 -18.31 -12.68
N VAL A 35 9.28 -17.44 -12.52
CA VAL A 35 9.39 -16.46 -11.43
C VAL A 35 9.73 -15.09 -12.00
N GLY A 36 9.20 -14.05 -11.39
CA GLY A 36 9.47 -12.69 -11.87
C GLY A 36 8.50 -11.63 -11.34
N ASP A 37 8.79 -10.39 -11.70
CA ASP A 37 7.97 -9.24 -11.36
C ASP A 37 6.64 -9.29 -12.13
N GLY A 38 5.54 -9.04 -11.42
CA GLY A 38 4.18 -9.21 -11.96
C GLY A 38 3.71 -10.68 -12.06
N ILE A 39 4.59 -11.64 -11.70
CA ILE A 39 4.30 -13.09 -11.69
C ILE A 39 4.28 -13.59 -10.26
N SER A 40 5.42 -13.79 -9.69
CA SER A 40 5.75 -14.10 -8.28
C SER A 40 7.23 -14.45 -8.19
N TRP A 41 7.92 -13.99 -7.15
CA TRP A 41 9.26 -14.44 -6.83
C TRP A 41 9.28 -15.64 -5.85
N VAL A 42 8.22 -16.46 -5.83
CA VAL A 42 8.14 -17.67 -5.02
C VAL A 42 8.30 -18.90 -5.90
N PRO A 43 9.43 -19.63 -5.83
CA PRO A 43 9.63 -20.88 -6.58
C PRO A 43 8.53 -21.89 -6.23
N GLY A 44 8.09 -22.66 -7.22
CA GLY A 44 7.05 -23.66 -7.03
C GLY A 44 5.61 -23.14 -7.14
N LEU A 45 5.39 -21.83 -7.22
CA LEU A 45 4.02 -21.26 -7.23
C LEU A 45 3.39 -21.26 -8.63
N LYS A 46 4.12 -20.85 -9.66
CA LYS A 46 3.60 -20.70 -11.03
C LYS A 46 4.23 -21.73 -11.96
N ALA A 47 3.65 -22.94 -11.97
CA ALA A 47 4.11 -24.02 -12.86
C ALA A 47 3.88 -23.67 -14.33
N MET A 48 4.85 -23.99 -15.17
CA MET A 48 4.75 -23.85 -16.62
C MET A 48 4.06 -25.08 -17.22
N ASN A 49 3.41 -24.90 -18.36
CA ASN A 49 2.82 -26.00 -19.11
C ASN A 49 3.92 -26.71 -19.92
N SER A 50 3.86 -28.04 -20.03
CA SER A 50 4.73 -28.82 -20.89
C SER A 50 3.88 -29.61 -21.90
N SER A 51 4.02 -29.28 -23.17
CA SER A 51 3.36 -30.00 -24.27
C SER A 51 4.27 -31.06 -24.91
N GLU A 52 5.56 -30.93 -24.71
CA GLU A 52 6.61 -31.81 -25.24
C GLU A 52 7.76 -31.92 -24.21
N LYS A 53 8.42 -33.07 -24.14
CA LYS A 53 9.54 -33.26 -23.22
C LYS A 53 10.66 -32.24 -23.48
N GLY A 54 11.01 -31.46 -22.45
CA GLY A 54 12.03 -30.44 -22.51
C GLY A 54 11.54 -29.09 -23.07
N VAL A 55 10.25 -28.95 -23.42
CA VAL A 55 9.67 -27.68 -23.86
C VAL A 55 8.59 -27.23 -22.86
N TYR A 56 8.76 -26.05 -22.34
CA TYR A 56 7.90 -25.46 -21.30
C TYR A 56 7.34 -24.11 -21.77
N THR A 57 6.07 -23.88 -21.55
CA THR A 57 5.37 -22.66 -21.98
C THR A 57 4.70 -21.95 -20.83
N TRP A 58 4.68 -20.63 -20.93
CA TRP A 58 3.94 -19.78 -20.03
C TRP A 58 3.37 -18.59 -20.80
N GLU A 59 2.18 -18.16 -20.42
CA GLU A 59 1.54 -16.97 -20.97
C GLU A 59 1.04 -16.08 -19.82
N GLY A 60 1.28 -14.79 -19.95
CA GLY A 60 0.83 -13.83 -18.96
C GLY A 60 1.41 -12.43 -19.15
N PHE A 61 1.05 -11.55 -18.23
CA PHE A 61 1.54 -10.19 -18.21
C PHE A 61 2.92 -10.11 -17.52
N ILE A 62 3.85 -9.35 -18.14
CA ILE A 62 5.11 -8.93 -17.51
C ILE A 62 5.19 -7.41 -17.60
N PRO A 63 5.44 -6.68 -16.47
CA PRO A 63 5.62 -5.23 -16.49
C PRO A 63 6.91 -4.85 -17.23
N LYS A 64 6.98 -3.60 -17.72
CA LYS A 64 8.22 -3.06 -18.29
C LYS A 64 9.33 -3.03 -17.24
N HIS A 65 10.54 -3.38 -17.68
CA HIS A 65 11.72 -3.23 -16.83
C HIS A 65 12.05 -1.77 -16.59
N THR A 66 12.34 -1.43 -15.33
CA THR A 66 12.78 -0.11 -14.88
C THR A 66 13.99 -0.26 -13.94
N GLU A 67 14.77 0.82 -13.75
CA GLU A 67 15.90 0.84 -12.80
C GLU A 67 15.48 0.53 -11.34
N GLY A 68 14.19 0.58 -11.03
CA GLY A 68 13.60 0.17 -9.74
C GLY A 68 13.31 -1.32 -9.62
N ASP A 69 13.96 -2.17 -10.42
CA ASP A 69 13.88 -3.62 -10.37
C ASP A 69 12.50 -4.20 -10.70
N THR A 70 11.78 -3.66 -11.68
CA THR A 70 10.56 -4.26 -12.23
C THR A 70 10.82 -4.91 -13.59
N GLY A 71 9.93 -5.83 -14.02
CA GLY A 71 9.99 -6.44 -15.34
C GLY A 71 11.10 -7.47 -15.53
N ARG A 72 11.60 -8.04 -14.44
CA ARG A 72 12.58 -9.14 -14.46
C ARG A 72 11.88 -10.47 -14.36
N PHE A 73 12.39 -11.47 -15.01
CA PHE A 73 11.91 -12.84 -14.90
C PHE A 73 12.98 -13.88 -15.24
N ARG A 74 12.79 -15.10 -14.77
CA ARG A 74 13.55 -16.28 -15.14
C ARG A 74 12.71 -17.55 -14.91
N ALA A 75 13.20 -18.70 -15.30
CA ALA A 75 12.57 -19.96 -14.94
C ALA A 75 13.37 -20.70 -13.86
N GLN A 76 12.75 -21.70 -13.23
CA GLN A 76 13.31 -22.48 -12.14
C GLN A 76 12.87 -23.95 -12.26
N ILE A 77 13.79 -24.88 -12.18
CA ILE A 77 13.46 -26.31 -12.06
C ILE A 77 13.26 -26.62 -10.57
N GLY A 78 12.11 -27.21 -10.25
CA GLY A 78 11.76 -27.52 -8.86
C GLY A 78 11.25 -26.30 -8.07
N SER A 79 10.95 -26.50 -6.80
CA SER A 79 10.30 -25.52 -5.92
C SER A 79 11.28 -24.74 -5.04
N ASP A 80 12.56 -24.77 -5.34
CA ASP A 80 13.61 -24.04 -4.63
C ASP A 80 14.51 -23.26 -5.61
N TRP A 81 15.49 -22.51 -5.09
CA TRP A 81 16.37 -21.65 -5.89
C TRP A 81 17.64 -22.37 -6.42
N SER A 82 17.73 -23.70 -6.30
CA SER A 82 18.97 -24.46 -6.58
C SER A 82 19.27 -24.65 -8.07
N LYS A 83 18.23 -24.58 -8.94
CA LYS A 83 18.36 -24.89 -10.38
C LYS A 83 17.70 -23.79 -11.24
N PRO A 84 18.25 -22.58 -11.29
CA PRO A 84 17.72 -21.51 -12.12
C PRO A 84 17.96 -21.80 -13.61
N ILE A 85 17.01 -21.40 -14.45
CA ILE A 85 17.14 -21.30 -15.90
C ILE A 85 17.09 -19.80 -16.23
N HIS A 86 18.15 -19.28 -16.82
CA HIS A 86 18.39 -17.86 -16.98
C HIS A 86 19.12 -17.51 -18.29
N PRO A 87 19.22 -16.23 -18.68
CA PRO A 87 20.03 -15.84 -19.83
C PRO A 87 21.52 -16.05 -19.58
N LEU A 88 22.33 -16.05 -20.63
CA LEU A 88 23.81 -16.18 -20.53
C LEU A 88 24.46 -14.99 -19.82
N THR A 89 23.82 -13.83 -19.87
CA THR A 89 24.21 -12.60 -19.17
C THR A 89 22.99 -11.96 -18.57
N ASP A 90 23.14 -11.30 -17.42
CA ASP A 90 22.05 -10.55 -16.82
C ASP A 90 21.57 -9.41 -17.73
N GLY A 91 20.27 -9.12 -17.68
CA GLY A 91 19.69 -7.99 -18.40
C GLY A 91 19.46 -8.21 -19.89
N VAL A 92 19.49 -9.45 -20.38
CA VAL A 92 19.07 -9.72 -21.76
C VAL A 92 17.62 -9.31 -21.95
N THR A 93 17.39 -8.35 -22.88
CA THR A 93 16.05 -7.80 -23.12
C THR A 93 15.22 -8.64 -24.07
N VAL A 94 13.93 -8.74 -23.77
CA VAL A 94 12.89 -9.33 -24.63
C VAL A 94 11.71 -8.37 -24.78
N GLY A 95 11.00 -8.43 -25.90
CA GLY A 95 9.82 -7.57 -26.14
C GLY A 95 10.14 -6.20 -26.76
N GLU A 96 11.38 -5.96 -27.22
CA GLU A 96 11.69 -4.83 -28.12
C GLU A 96 11.05 -5.03 -29.50
N THR A 97 10.89 -6.29 -29.89
CA THR A 97 10.21 -6.72 -31.12
C THR A 97 9.11 -7.72 -30.76
N PRO A 98 8.09 -7.91 -31.62
CA PRO A 98 7.01 -8.87 -31.35
C PRO A 98 7.47 -10.29 -31.06
N VAL A 99 8.61 -10.70 -31.58
CA VAL A 99 9.23 -12.00 -31.31
C VAL A 99 10.72 -11.80 -31.04
N THR A 100 11.18 -12.27 -29.89
CA THR A 100 12.59 -12.29 -29.51
C THR A 100 13.00 -13.72 -29.19
N GLU A 101 14.16 -14.17 -29.67
CA GLU A 101 14.73 -15.47 -29.36
C GLU A 101 16.13 -15.28 -28.76
N THR A 102 16.38 -15.85 -27.59
CA THR A 102 17.65 -15.69 -26.87
C THR A 102 18.15 -17.04 -26.34
N PRO A 103 19.47 -17.26 -26.23
CA PRO A 103 20.00 -18.44 -25.56
C PRO A 103 19.70 -18.42 -24.05
N LEU A 104 19.62 -19.62 -23.47
CA LEU A 104 19.46 -19.86 -22.04
C LEU A 104 20.44 -20.91 -21.51
N THR A 105 20.59 -20.91 -20.18
CA THR A 105 21.46 -21.88 -19.48
C THR A 105 20.91 -22.20 -18.09
N ASP A 106 21.33 -23.33 -17.52
CA ASP A 106 21.13 -23.70 -16.10
C ASP A 106 22.48 -23.70 -15.33
N ALA A 107 23.50 -23.06 -15.88
CA ALA A 107 24.79 -22.94 -15.22
C ALA A 107 24.63 -22.25 -13.85
N PRO A 108 25.38 -22.66 -12.82
CA PRO A 108 25.31 -22.01 -11.52
C PRO A 108 25.60 -20.51 -11.62
N VAL A 109 24.71 -19.69 -11.05
CA VAL A 109 24.93 -18.25 -10.92
C VAL A 109 25.97 -18.05 -9.81
N THR A 110 27.12 -17.47 -10.15
CA THR A 110 28.24 -17.28 -9.21
C THR A 110 28.28 -15.89 -8.60
N ASP A 111 27.63 -14.92 -9.24
CA ASP A 111 27.58 -13.53 -8.78
C ASP A 111 26.28 -12.87 -9.25
N GLY A 112 25.53 -12.28 -8.32
CA GLY A 112 24.27 -11.60 -8.60
C GLY A 112 23.13 -12.49 -9.06
N ASP A 113 22.11 -11.88 -9.59
CA ASP A 113 20.96 -12.55 -10.23
C ASP A 113 21.08 -12.44 -11.75
N MET A 114 20.68 -13.51 -12.45
CA MET A 114 20.62 -13.54 -13.90
C MET A 114 19.17 -13.60 -14.34
N ASN A 115 18.67 -12.52 -14.97
CA ASN A 115 17.27 -12.39 -15.37
C ASN A 115 17.14 -11.87 -16.80
N TRP A 116 16.09 -12.26 -17.49
CA TRP A 116 15.61 -11.51 -18.65
C TRP A 116 14.88 -10.25 -18.17
N HIS A 117 14.99 -9.18 -18.97
CA HIS A 117 14.32 -7.91 -18.75
C HIS A 117 13.27 -7.66 -19.83
N ALA A 118 12.04 -7.37 -19.45
CA ALA A 118 11.00 -7.01 -20.38
C ALA A 118 11.19 -5.56 -20.86
N ALA A 119 11.48 -5.35 -22.13
CA ALA A 119 11.67 -4.03 -22.72
C ALA A 119 10.38 -3.20 -22.76
N ALA A 120 9.22 -3.88 -22.81
CA ALA A 120 7.89 -3.26 -22.77
C ALA A 120 6.99 -4.04 -21.81
N GLY A 121 6.07 -3.33 -21.14
CA GLY A 121 5.00 -3.95 -20.38
C GLY A 121 3.93 -4.51 -21.31
N GLY A 122 3.45 -5.72 -21.04
CA GLY A 122 2.43 -6.33 -21.89
C GLY A 122 2.29 -7.83 -21.71
N ASN A 123 1.59 -8.46 -22.63
CA ASN A 123 1.39 -9.89 -22.61
C ASN A 123 2.53 -10.61 -23.34
N TYR A 124 3.08 -11.60 -22.68
CA TYR A 124 4.16 -12.46 -23.16
C TYR A 124 3.69 -13.90 -23.27
N ALA A 125 3.98 -14.53 -24.40
CA ALA A 125 3.99 -15.98 -24.54
C ALA A 125 5.45 -16.42 -24.60
N LEU A 126 5.88 -17.16 -23.58
CA LEU A 126 7.25 -17.63 -23.41
C LEU A 126 7.33 -19.12 -23.71
N VAL A 127 8.31 -19.51 -24.51
CA VAL A 127 8.64 -20.91 -24.80
C VAL A 127 10.09 -21.15 -24.41
N PHE A 128 10.30 -21.91 -23.35
CA PHE A 128 11.62 -22.37 -22.90
C PHE A 128 11.87 -23.74 -23.54
N ASP A 129 12.70 -23.79 -24.55
CA ASP A 129 13.15 -25.01 -25.17
C ASP A 129 14.49 -25.44 -24.56
N LEU A 130 14.42 -26.34 -23.58
CA LEU A 130 15.58 -26.84 -22.85
C LEU A 130 16.38 -27.83 -23.66
N ASN A 131 15.81 -28.43 -24.76
CA ASN A 131 16.52 -29.29 -25.65
C ASN A 131 17.51 -28.52 -26.52
N ASN A 132 17.09 -27.30 -26.94
CA ASN A 132 17.91 -26.42 -27.79
C ASN A 132 18.52 -25.24 -26.99
N CYS A 133 18.29 -25.20 -25.68
CA CYS A 133 18.74 -24.11 -24.80
C CYS A 133 18.37 -22.72 -25.32
N THR A 134 17.10 -22.53 -25.69
CA THR A 134 16.59 -21.23 -26.17
C THR A 134 15.31 -20.81 -25.45
N LEU A 135 15.18 -19.50 -25.22
CA LEU A 135 13.93 -18.84 -24.86
C LEU A 135 13.41 -18.12 -26.10
N LYS A 136 12.18 -18.45 -26.51
CA LYS A 136 11.42 -17.65 -27.45
C LYS A 136 10.35 -16.87 -26.69
N ALA A 137 10.40 -15.55 -26.76
CA ALA A 137 9.42 -14.64 -26.20
C ALA A 137 8.60 -14.00 -27.32
N THR A 138 7.30 -14.17 -27.28
CA THR A 138 6.35 -13.46 -28.16
C THR A 138 5.66 -12.41 -27.33
N TYR A 139 5.82 -11.15 -27.71
CA TYR A 139 5.26 -9.98 -27.03
C TYR A 139 4.03 -9.46 -27.79
N SER A 140 3.00 -9.07 -27.07
CA SER A 140 1.88 -8.30 -27.57
C SER A 140 1.52 -7.16 -26.63
N GLN A 141 1.37 -5.98 -27.20
CA GLN A 141 0.93 -4.80 -26.45
C GLN A 141 -0.51 -4.98 -25.96
N ILE A 142 -0.81 -4.38 -24.81
CA ILE A 142 -2.18 -4.34 -24.30
C ILE A 142 -3.02 -3.45 -25.25
N ASP A 143 -4.12 -3.98 -25.67
CA ASP A 143 -5.16 -3.25 -26.42
C ASP A 143 -6.49 -3.34 -25.66
N VAL A 144 -7.00 -2.17 -25.24
CA VAL A 144 -8.20 -2.06 -24.42
C VAL A 144 -9.19 -1.10 -25.05
N PRO A 145 -10.50 -1.43 -25.05
CA PRO A 145 -11.52 -0.56 -25.62
C PRO A 145 -11.77 0.71 -24.80
N GLY A 146 -11.43 0.70 -23.53
CA GLY A 146 -11.57 1.84 -22.63
C GLY A 146 -11.01 1.55 -21.25
N LEU A 147 -10.98 2.56 -20.37
CA LEU A 147 -10.64 2.40 -18.96
C LEU A 147 -11.74 3.01 -18.10
N PHE A 148 -12.14 2.29 -17.04
CA PHE A 148 -13.23 2.65 -16.16
C PHE A 148 -12.82 2.46 -14.69
N LEU A 149 -12.87 3.54 -13.91
CA LEU A 149 -12.62 3.48 -12.46
C LEU A 149 -13.82 2.88 -11.75
N ILE A 150 -13.56 1.92 -10.87
CA ILE A 150 -14.58 1.28 -10.03
C ILE A 150 -13.99 0.96 -8.67
N GLY A 151 -14.75 1.20 -7.58
CA GLY A 151 -14.28 0.92 -6.24
C GLY A 151 -14.88 1.83 -5.18
N ALA A 152 -14.70 1.47 -3.91
CA ALA A 152 -15.20 2.27 -2.79
C ALA A 152 -14.66 3.71 -2.79
N ALA A 153 -13.46 3.93 -3.32
CA ALA A 153 -12.86 5.26 -3.45
C ALA A 153 -13.49 6.11 -4.55
N THR A 154 -14.15 5.50 -5.54
CA THR A 154 -14.66 6.22 -6.72
C THR A 154 -16.07 6.77 -6.50
N PRO A 155 -16.50 7.79 -7.28
CA PRO A 155 -17.86 8.35 -7.18
C PRO A 155 -18.97 7.31 -7.33
N GLY A 156 -18.80 6.32 -8.22
CA GLY A 156 -19.79 5.27 -8.51
C GLY A 156 -19.73 4.05 -7.59
N GLY A 157 -18.73 3.95 -6.69
CA GLY A 157 -18.55 2.78 -5.86
C GLY A 157 -18.23 1.52 -6.68
N TRP A 158 -18.72 0.36 -6.21
CA TRP A 158 -18.52 -0.95 -6.86
C TRP A 158 -19.64 -1.32 -7.84
N ASP A 159 -20.48 -0.39 -8.24
CA ASP A 159 -21.60 -0.63 -9.15
C ASP A 159 -21.19 -0.42 -10.61
N LEU A 160 -21.23 -1.48 -11.43
CA LEU A 160 -20.80 -1.46 -12.84
C LEU A 160 -21.48 -0.37 -13.69
N PRO A 161 -22.81 -0.16 -13.60
CA PRO A 161 -23.47 0.92 -14.34
C PRO A 161 -22.97 2.32 -14.01
N THR A 162 -22.37 2.52 -12.86
CA THR A 162 -21.89 3.83 -12.37
C THR A 162 -20.36 3.95 -12.42
N ALA A 163 -19.67 2.97 -12.99
CA ALA A 163 -18.22 3.02 -13.18
C ALA A 163 -17.82 4.25 -14.00
N THR A 164 -16.79 4.94 -13.55
CA THR A 164 -16.39 6.24 -14.11
C THR A 164 -15.43 6.05 -15.26
N ALA A 165 -15.83 6.46 -16.47
CA ALA A 165 -14.99 6.40 -17.66
C ALA A 165 -13.82 7.37 -17.58
N MET A 166 -12.63 6.92 -17.99
CA MET A 166 -11.48 7.77 -18.23
C MET A 166 -11.49 8.31 -19.66
N THR A 167 -10.87 9.45 -19.86
CA THR A 167 -10.78 10.12 -21.16
C THR A 167 -9.49 9.71 -21.86
N PRO A 168 -9.55 9.12 -23.08
CA PRO A 168 -8.35 8.88 -23.86
C PRO A 168 -7.73 10.19 -24.35
N ASP A 169 -6.40 10.25 -24.41
CA ASP A 169 -5.67 11.41 -24.95
C ASP A 169 -5.94 11.53 -26.48
N ALA A 170 -6.11 12.77 -26.95
CA ALA A 170 -6.45 13.03 -28.33
C ALA A 170 -5.35 12.66 -29.35
N ASN A 171 -4.08 12.63 -28.91
CA ASN A 171 -2.92 12.35 -29.75
C ASN A 171 -2.41 10.90 -29.58
N ASN A 172 -2.70 10.29 -28.42
CA ASN A 172 -2.32 8.91 -28.13
C ASN A 172 -3.45 8.19 -27.38
N ASN A 173 -4.27 7.45 -28.10
CA ASN A 173 -5.41 6.71 -27.56
C ASN A 173 -5.03 5.56 -26.59
N LYS A 174 -3.74 5.33 -26.32
CA LYS A 174 -3.24 4.40 -25.31
C LYS A 174 -3.04 5.08 -23.95
N ILE A 175 -3.12 6.42 -23.89
CA ILE A 175 -3.04 7.18 -22.65
C ILE A 175 -4.43 7.61 -22.23
N TYR A 176 -4.81 7.32 -21.00
CA TYR A 176 -6.10 7.66 -20.43
C TYR A 176 -5.90 8.55 -19.21
N THR A 177 -6.71 9.60 -19.11
CA THR A 177 -6.68 10.54 -17.99
C THR A 177 -8.04 10.64 -17.32
N TRP A 178 -8.01 10.91 -16.04
CA TRP A 178 -9.19 11.25 -15.27
C TRP A 178 -8.82 12.24 -14.17
N GLU A 179 -9.67 13.21 -13.91
CA GLU A 179 -9.53 14.14 -12.78
C GLU A 179 -10.86 14.22 -12.05
N GLY A 180 -10.82 14.06 -10.74
CA GLY A 180 -12.01 14.11 -9.91
C GLY A 180 -11.72 13.73 -8.45
N ASP A 181 -12.78 13.66 -7.67
CA ASP A 181 -12.69 13.39 -6.25
C ASP A 181 -12.68 11.89 -5.96
N LEU A 182 -11.68 11.46 -5.20
CA LEU A 182 -11.58 10.12 -4.63
C LEU A 182 -11.77 10.19 -3.11
N LYS A 183 -12.54 9.24 -2.58
CA LYS A 183 -12.67 8.99 -1.15
C LYS A 183 -11.56 8.04 -0.69
N VAL A 184 -11.34 7.97 0.61
CA VAL A 184 -10.50 6.90 1.19
C VAL A 184 -11.14 5.55 0.89
N GLY A 185 -10.32 4.60 0.41
CA GLY A 185 -10.78 3.26 0.06
C GLY A 185 -10.10 2.70 -1.19
N GLU A 186 -10.53 1.52 -1.60
CA GLU A 186 -9.96 0.79 -2.71
C GLU A 186 -10.62 1.15 -4.05
N PHE A 187 -9.82 1.06 -5.13
CA PHE A 187 -10.33 1.04 -6.50
C PHE A 187 -9.48 0.17 -7.42
N LYS A 188 -10.04 -0.20 -8.55
CA LYS A 188 -9.35 -0.83 -9.68
C LYS A 188 -9.87 -0.28 -11.00
N ILE A 189 -9.26 -0.67 -12.10
CA ILE A 189 -9.60 -0.22 -13.43
C ILE A 189 -10.13 -1.40 -14.25
N LEU A 190 -11.33 -1.30 -14.75
CA LEU A 190 -11.89 -2.22 -15.74
C LEU A 190 -11.56 -1.72 -17.15
N THR A 191 -11.39 -2.64 -18.10
CA THR A 191 -11.12 -2.28 -19.50
C THR A 191 -12.36 -2.36 -20.39
N ASP A 192 -13.39 -3.08 -19.94
CA ASP A 192 -14.66 -3.27 -20.64
C ASP A 192 -15.79 -3.48 -19.62
N LEU A 193 -16.86 -2.69 -19.74
CA LEU A 193 -18.02 -2.80 -18.85
C LEU A 193 -18.93 -3.99 -19.22
N THR A 194 -18.87 -4.49 -20.46
CA THR A 194 -19.68 -5.64 -20.87
C THR A 194 -19.17 -6.95 -20.28
N GLU A 195 -17.85 -7.11 -20.17
CA GLU A 195 -17.22 -8.22 -19.45
C GLU A 195 -17.18 -7.98 -17.92
N GLY A 196 -17.21 -6.71 -17.52
CA GLY A 196 -17.21 -6.30 -16.12
C GLY A 196 -16.03 -6.88 -15.33
N TYR A 197 -16.34 -7.44 -14.16
CA TYR A 197 -15.32 -8.03 -13.26
C TYR A 197 -14.67 -9.32 -13.81
N ASN A 198 -15.24 -9.92 -14.86
CA ASN A 198 -14.69 -11.11 -15.50
C ASN A 198 -13.78 -10.80 -16.69
N GLY A 199 -13.68 -9.52 -17.07
CA GLY A 199 -12.84 -9.05 -18.15
C GLY A 199 -11.37 -8.82 -17.75
N LEU A 200 -10.62 -8.24 -18.69
CA LEU A 200 -9.29 -7.71 -18.39
C LEU A 200 -9.42 -6.54 -17.41
N THR A 201 -8.56 -6.50 -16.42
CA THR A 201 -8.50 -5.42 -15.43
C THR A 201 -7.06 -4.98 -15.22
N LEU A 202 -6.86 -3.69 -14.94
CA LEU A 202 -5.56 -3.18 -14.54
C LEU A 202 -5.46 -3.27 -13.02
N HIS A 203 -4.30 -3.72 -12.55
CA HIS A 203 -3.98 -3.94 -11.15
C HIS A 203 -2.63 -3.33 -10.79
N PRO A 204 -2.43 -2.80 -9.59
CA PRO A 204 -1.08 -2.55 -9.09
C PRO A 204 -0.34 -3.87 -8.89
N LEU A 205 1.00 -3.85 -8.93
CA LEU A 205 1.81 -5.06 -8.76
C LEU A 205 1.72 -5.67 -7.35
N ALA A 206 1.32 -4.87 -6.35
CA ALA A 206 1.13 -5.31 -4.96
C ALA A 206 -0.27 -4.95 -4.47
N ALA A 207 -0.81 -5.79 -3.58
CA ALA A 207 -2.10 -5.52 -2.93
C ALA A 207 -2.04 -4.24 -2.09
N ASN A 208 -3.15 -3.49 -2.07
CA ASN A 208 -3.29 -2.26 -1.28
C ASN A 208 -2.24 -1.18 -1.59
N THR A 209 -1.80 -1.08 -2.86
CA THR A 209 -0.83 -0.04 -3.27
C THR A 209 -1.39 1.35 -2.95
N PRO A 210 -0.71 2.13 -2.10
CA PRO A 210 -1.27 3.39 -1.60
C PRO A 210 -1.25 4.49 -2.67
N ILE A 211 -2.34 5.27 -2.71
CA ILE A 211 -2.48 6.52 -3.42
C ILE A 211 -2.73 7.61 -2.36
N GLY A 212 -1.86 8.58 -2.26
CA GLY A 212 -1.91 9.64 -1.24
C GLY A 212 -1.53 11.00 -1.81
N LYS A 213 -1.05 11.91 -0.93
CA LYS A 213 -0.62 13.24 -1.33
C LYS A 213 0.69 13.25 -2.12
N GLU A 214 1.50 12.22 -1.95
CA GLU A 214 2.75 12.07 -2.68
C GLU A 214 2.46 11.76 -4.14
N LYS A 215 3.13 12.48 -5.04
CA LYS A 215 3.02 12.25 -6.47
C LYS A 215 3.60 10.88 -6.84
N ILE A 216 2.89 10.15 -7.68
CA ILE A 216 3.36 8.91 -8.27
C ILE A 216 3.64 9.20 -9.75
N ASP A 217 4.85 8.88 -10.20
CA ASP A 217 5.26 9.03 -11.58
C ASP A 217 5.59 7.65 -12.18
N ASN A 218 4.84 7.27 -13.20
CA ASN A 218 5.08 6.07 -14.02
C ASN A 218 5.25 4.76 -13.24
N ALA A 219 4.49 4.57 -12.15
CA ALA A 219 4.47 3.30 -11.44
C ALA A 219 3.91 2.18 -12.34
N PRO A 220 4.57 1.02 -12.42
CA PRO A 220 4.11 -0.06 -13.27
C PRO A 220 2.80 -0.65 -12.74
N PHE A 221 1.94 -1.08 -13.67
CA PHE A 221 0.75 -1.87 -13.40
C PHE A 221 0.76 -3.17 -14.21
N ALA A 222 -0.02 -4.14 -13.76
CA ALA A 222 -0.32 -5.37 -14.49
C ALA A 222 -1.71 -5.29 -15.14
N CYS A 223 -1.90 -6.04 -16.24
CA CYS A 223 -3.18 -6.17 -16.92
C CYS A 223 -3.46 -7.64 -17.19
N TYR A 224 -4.43 -8.22 -16.48
CA TYR A 224 -4.78 -9.64 -16.65
C TYR A 224 -6.24 -9.90 -16.31
N LYS A 225 -6.71 -11.09 -16.70
CA LYS A 225 -8.05 -11.61 -16.40
C LYS A 225 -7.99 -12.64 -15.29
N GLY A 226 -8.75 -12.43 -14.22
CA GLY A 226 -8.68 -13.30 -13.04
C GLY A 226 -7.38 -13.09 -12.23
N GLY A 227 -6.98 -14.06 -11.43
CA GLY A 227 -5.76 -14.01 -10.61
C GLY A 227 -5.93 -13.20 -9.32
N ASP A 228 -4.83 -12.61 -8.84
CA ASP A 228 -4.82 -11.83 -7.60
C ASP A 228 -5.59 -10.51 -7.80
N ASP A 229 -6.54 -10.23 -6.91
CA ASP A 229 -7.39 -9.04 -6.98
C ASP A 229 -6.72 -7.83 -6.30
N ASN A 230 -5.50 -7.49 -6.76
CA ASN A 230 -4.76 -6.35 -6.27
C ASN A 230 -5.49 -5.04 -6.62
N LYS A 231 -5.52 -4.11 -5.68
CA LYS A 231 -6.21 -2.82 -5.81
C LYS A 231 -5.31 -1.67 -5.37
N TRP A 232 -5.51 -0.49 -5.96
CA TRP A 232 -5.01 0.75 -5.40
C TRP A 232 -5.87 1.13 -4.20
N ASN A 233 -5.24 1.72 -3.18
CA ASN A 233 -5.91 2.16 -1.96
C ASN A 233 -5.66 3.65 -1.73
N VAL A 234 -6.70 4.46 -1.89
CA VAL A 234 -6.63 5.90 -1.60
C VAL A 234 -6.56 6.11 -0.10
N THR A 235 -5.50 6.74 0.37
CA THR A 235 -5.23 6.96 1.80
C THR A 235 -5.69 8.31 2.33
N VAL A 236 -5.88 9.28 1.42
CA VAL A 236 -6.37 10.63 1.74
C VAL A 236 -7.44 11.01 0.73
N ALA A 237 -8.62 11.43 1.21
CA ALA A 237 -9.67 11.92 0.34
C ALA A 237 -9.25 13.25 -0.32
N GLY A 238 -9.53 13.39 -1.61
CA GLY A 238 -9.12 14.59 -2.34
C GLY A 238 -9.43 14.52 -3.83
N THR A 239 -9.19 15.63 -4.52
CA THR A 239 -9.20 15.67 -5.98
C THR A 239 -7.86 15.13 -6.48
N TYR A 240 -7.92 14.13 -7.33
CA TYR A 240 -6.76 13.47 -7.95
C TYR A 240 -6.81 13.60 -9.45
N ARG A 241 -5.62 13.72 -10.07
CA ARG A 241 -5.45 13.48 -11.48
C ARG A 241 -4.73 12.13 -11.64
N LEU A 242 -5.39 11.19 -12.31
CA LEU A 242 -4.84 9.86 -12.63
C LEU A 242 -4.54 9.79 -14.12
N THR A 243 -3.38 9.23 -14.46
CA THR A 243 -2.99 8.95 -15.85
C THR A 243 -2.56 7.49 -15.95
N PHE A 244 -3.17 6.75 -16.89
CA PHE A 244 -2.77 5.38 -17.21
C PHE A 244 -2.24 5.36 -18.64
N ASN A 245 -0.99 4.96 -18.80
CA ASN A 245 -0.34 4.76 -20.08
C ASN A 245 -0.31 3.26 -20.41
N CYS A 246 -1.22 2.79 -21.27
CA CYS A 246 -1.29 1.39 -21.67
C CYS A 246 -0.19 1.00 -22.68
N GLU A 247 0.54 1.95 -23.25
CA GLU A 247 1.69 1.67 -24.10
C GLU A 247 2.89 1.22 -23.26
N ASP A 248 3.16 1.92 -22.16
CA ASP A 248 4.24 1.61 -21.23
C ASP A 248 3.78 0.76 -20.03
N CYS A 249 2.50 0.54 -19.87
CA CYS A 249 1.87 -0.10 -18.71
C CYS A 249 2.24 0.57 -17.39
N THR A 250 2.13 1.90 -17.36
CA THR A 250 2.45 2.73 -16.20
C THR A 250 1.28 3.62 -15.77
N MET A 251 1.23 3.91 -14.48
CA MET A 251 0.25 4.80 -13.86
C MET A 251 0.94 5.95 -13.17
N SER A 252 0.38 7.15 -13.31
CA SER A 252 0.77 8.33 -12.55
C SER A 252 -0.42 8.87 -11.77
N SER A 253 -0.15 9.39 -10.58
CA SER A 253 -1.15 10.03 -9.71
C SER A 253 -0.62 11.35 -9.17
N GLU A 254 -1.44 12.39 -9.30
CA GLU A 254 -1.18 13.72 -8.72
C GLU A 254 -2.33 14.09 -7.79
N PHE A 255 -2.00 14.43 -6.55
CA PHE A 255 -2.94 15.01 -5.61
C PHE A 255 -3.10 16.49 -5.89
N VAL A 256 -4.31 16.93 -6.30
CA VAL A 256 -4.58 18.30 -6.70
C VAL A 256 -4.95 19.16 -5.49
N LYS A 257 -5.88 18.68 -4.67
CA LYS A 257 -6.35 19.37 -3.45
C LYS A 257 -7.10 18.41 -2.54
N GLU A 258 -7.20 18.73 -1.26
CA GLU A 258 -8.15 18.07 -0.36
C GLU A 258 -9.57 18.39 -0.77
N THR A 259 -10.45 17.38 -0.79
CA THR A 259 -11.88 17.61 -0.76
C THR A 259 -12.29 17.71 0.69
N GLU A 260 -12.94 18.82 1.05
CA GLU A 260 -13.68 18.85 2.30
C GLU A 260 -14.82 17.84 2.16
N TYR A 261 -14.75 16.75 2.94
CA TYR A 261 -15.86 15.81 3.01
C TYR A 261 -17.04 16.52 3.67
N GLU A 262 -18.10 16.76 2.91
CA GLU A 262 -19.35 17.27 3.46
C GLU A 262 -19.98 16.15 4.31
N TRP A 263 -19.80 16.28 5.63
CA TRP A 263 -20.45 15.37 6.55
C TRP A 263 -21.97 15.56 6.44
N PRO A 264 -22.75 14.46 6.37
CA PRO A 264 -24.20 14.57 6.30
C PRO A 264 -24.72 15.33 7.53
N GLU A 265 -25.86 16.00 7.37
CA GLU A 265 -26.54 16.66 8.48
C GLU A 265 -26.70 15.68 9.65
N VAL A 266 -26.35 16.15 10.83
CA VAL A 266 -26.43 15.39 12.07
C VAL A 266 -27.88 15.12 12.43
N THR A 267 -28.28 13.85 12.36
CA THR A 267 -29.56 13.40 12.92
C THR A 267 -29.32 12.90 14.34
N PRO A 268 -30.15 13.30 15.33
CA PRO A 268 -29.97 12.86 16.71
C PRO A 268 -29.83 11.33 16.80
N ILE A 269 -28.87 10.86 17.61
CA ILE A 269 -28.65 9.45 17.85
C ILE A 269 -29.48 9.08 19.08
N GLU A 270 -30.64 8.46 18.84
CA GLU A 270 -31.48 7.95 19.91
C GLU A 270 -31.12 6.49 20.17
N THR A 271 -30.46 6.22 21.29
CA THR A 271 -30.10 4.87 21.69
C THR A 271 -30.06 4.72 23.20
N GLU A 272 -30.34 3.51 23.67
CA GLU A 272 -30.14 3.12 25.07
C GLU A 272 -28.83 2.33 25.27
N THR A 273 -28.15 1.99 24.20
CA THR A 273 -26.92 1.19 24.22
C THR A 273 -25.87 1.79 23.31
N LEU A 274 -24.60 1.66 23.72
CA LEU A 274 -23.45 1.96 22.87
C LEU A 274 -22.36 0.92 23.12
N TYR A 275 -21.74 0.43 22.07
CA TYR A 275 -20.73 -0.61 22.11
C TYR A 275 -19.44 -0.13 21.46
N ILE A 276 -18.28 -0.57 21.97
CA ILE A 276 -16.99 -0.33 21.34
C ILE A 276 -16.62 -1.55 20.49
N ILE A 277 -16.42 -1.31 19.18
CA ILE A 277 -16.02 -2.36 18.25
C ILE A 277 -14.66 -2.03 17.64
N GLY A 278 -13.80 -3.03 17.53
CA GLY A 278 -12.43 -2.85 17.03
C GLY A 278 -11.49 -3.93 17.57
N VAL A 279 -10.23 -3.61 17.68
CA VAL A 279 -9.22 -4.51 18.25
C VAL A 279 -9.55 -4.98 19.68
N VAL A 280 -10.29 -4.18 20.44
CA VAL A 280 -10.73 -4.50 21.81
C VAL A 280 -11.59 -5.78 21.89
N CYS A 281 -12.31 -6.12 20.84
CA CYS A 281 -13.12 -7.33 20.74
C CYS A 281 -12.69 -8.25 19.58
N GLY A 282 -11.50 -8.01 19.00
CA GLY A 282 -11.00 -8.73 17.83
C GLY A 282 -11.91 -8.58 16.61
N TRP A 283 -12.59 -7.44 16.46
CA TRP A 283 -13.60 -7.16 15.42
C TRP A 283 -14.77 -8.16 15.42
N ASN A 284 -14.96 -8.92 16.50
CA ASN A 284 -16.14 -9.74 16.68
C ASN A 284 -17.22 -8.94 17.42
N ILE A 285 -18.28 -8.56 16.72
CA ILE A 285 -19.32 -7.67 17.23
C ILE A 285 -20.10 -8.27 18.42
N ASP A 286 -20.22 -9.58 18.51
CA ASP A 286 -20.86 -10.26 19.62
C ASP A 286 -20.10 -10.06 20.94
N ASN A 287 -18.77 -9.89 20.84
CA ASN A 287 -17.87 -9.66 21.97
C ASN A 287 -17.65 -8.16 22.25
N ALA A 288 -18.30 -7.26 21.50
CA ALA A 288 -18.15 -5.82 21.69
C ALA A 288 -18.58 -5.40 23.10
N PRO A 289 -17.68 -4.77 23.88
CA PRO A 289 -18.03 -4.30 25.23
C PRO A 289 -19.02 -3.14 25.17
N ALA A 290 -19.97 -3.14 26.09
CA ALA A 290 -20.96 -2.08 26.23
C ALA A 290 -20.39 -0.88 27.01
N CYS A 291 -20.79 0.31 26.61
CA CYS A 291 -20.62 1.52 27.40
C CYS A 291 -21.75 1.61 28.45
N THR A 292 -21.45 2.25 29.58
CA THR A 292 -22.44 2.60 30.60
C THR A 292 -23.09 3.93 30.24
N LYS A 293 -24.42 3.97 30.17
CA LYS A 293 -25.18 5.23 29.98
C LYS A 293 -25.14 6.04 31.28
N ALA A 294 -24.83 7.33 31.21
CA ALA A 294 -24.88 8.23 32.34
C ALA A 294 -26.32 8.46 32.84
N ALA A 295 -26.46 8.86 34.08
CA ALA A 295 -27.77 9.11 34.66
C ALA A 295 -28.49 10.35 34.06
N GLU A 296 -27.74 11.30 33.52
CA GLU A 296 -28.23 12.52 32.90
C GLU A 296 -27.61 12.70 31.52
N GLY A 297 -28.40 13.19 30.54
CA GLY A 297 -27.98 13.43 29.17
C GLY A 297 -27.83 12.16 28.34
N ASN A 298 -27.48 12.33 27.07
CA ASN A 298 -27.23 11.23 26.15
C ASN A 298 -25.72 10.92 26.11
N VAL A 299 -25.16 10.60 27.29
CA VAL A 299 -23.73 10.39 27.50
C VAL A 299 -23.46 8.91 27.80
N PHE A 300 -22.45 8.35 27.13
CA PHE A 300 -22.03 6.96 27.31
C PHE A 300 -20.54 6.90 27.67
N VAL A 301 -20.21 6.07 28.66
CA VAL A 301 -18.85 5.91 29.18
C VAL A 301 -18.40 4.46 29.04
N TYR A 302 -17.26 4.26 28.42
CA TYR A 302 -16.51 3.00 28.47
C TYR A 302 -15.28 3.18 29.36
N GLU A 303 -15.05 2.28 30.28
CA GLU A 303 -13.80 2.19 31.05
C GLU A 303 -13.24 0.77 30.92
N GLY A 304 -11.98 0.67 30.45
CA GLY A 304 -11.36 -0.62 30.29
C GLY A 304 -10.07 -0.57 29.48
N GLN A 305 -9.52 -1.77 29.29
CA GLN A 305 -8.33 -1.96 28.46
C GLN A 305 -8.65 -1.73 27.00
N LEU A 306 -7.85 -0.86 26.35
CA LEU A 306 -7.81 -0.73 24.90
C LEU A 306 -6.43 -1.19 24.41
N PRO A 307 -6.37 -2.25 23.58
CA PRO A 307 -5.16 -2.61 22.85
C PRO A 307 -4.76 -1.52 21.85
N GLU A 308 -3.51 -1.51 21.41
CA GLU A 308 -3.10 -0.72 20.24
C GLU A 308 -3.90 -1.12 19.00
N GLY A 309 -4.31 -0.13 18.21
CA GLY A 309 -5.04 -0.33 16.96
C GLY A 309 -6.40 0.33 16.91
N ALA A 310 -7.17 -0.03 15.88
CA ALA A 310 -8.37 0.69 15.48
C ALA A 310 -9.61 0.29 16.28
N PHE A 311 -10.48 1.28 16.53
CA PHE A 311 -11.83 1.06 17.07
C PHE A 311 -12.81 2.14 16.60
N ARG A 312 -14.09 1.88 16.77
CA ARG A 312 -15.22 2.80 16.60
C ARG A 312 -16.34 2.43 17.58
N ALA A 313 -17.39 3.22 17.63
CA ALA A 313 -18.56 2.87 18.45
C ALA A 313 -19.80 2.62 17.60
N THR A 314 -20.74 1.83 18.13
CA THR A 314 -21.99 1.47 17.46
C THR A 314 -23.14 1.43 18.45
N PRO A 315 -24.35 1.92 18.09
CA PRO A 315 -25.51 1.87 18.98
C PRO A 315 -26.08 0.47 19.16
N GLU A 316 -25.80 -0.44 18.24
CA GLU A 316 -26.26 -1.82 18.27
C GLU A 316 -25.18 -2.78 17.74
N LYS A 317 -25.26 -4.06 18.12
CA LYS A 317 -24.32 -5.09 17.67
C LYS A 317 -24.60 -5.51 16.23
N SER A 318 -24.39 -4.59 15.28
CA SER A 318 -24.58 -4.80 13.85
C SER A 318 -23.56 -4.02 13.04
N TYR A 319 -23.04 -4.64 11.98
CA TYR A 319 -22.20 -3.94 10.98
C TYR A 319 -23.03 -3.23 9.90
N SER A 320 -24.32 -3.55 9.80
CA SER A 320 -25.21 -3.01 8.77
C SER A 320 -25.85 -1.66 9.15
N VAL A 321 -25.49 -1.11 10.31
CA VAL A 321 -25.99 0.18 10.80
C VAL A 321 -24.93 1.26 10.64
N LYS A 322 -25.35 2.53 10.81
CA LYS A 322 -24.41 3.64 10.96
C LYS A 322 -23.58 3.45 12.23
N HIS A 323 -22.34 3.87 12.19
CA HIS A 323 -21.41 3.82 13.31
C HIS A 323 -20.99 5.23 13.73
N ILE A 324 -20.63 5.40 14.99
CA ILE A 324 -20.00 6.61 15.51
C ILE A 324 -18.51 6.50 15.17
N ARG A 325 -18.01 7.48 14.42
CA ARG A 325 -16.68 7.48 13.80
C ARG A 325 -16.00 8.83 13.94
N PRO A 326 -14.66 8.90 13.94
CA PRO A 326 -13.97 10.18 13.83
C PRO A 326 -14.18 10.80 12.45
N LYS A 327 -14.03 12.13 12.37
CA LYS A 327 -14.07 12.86 11.09
C LYS A 327 -12.75 12.78 10.31
N VAL A 328 -11.73 12.15 10.88
CA VAL A 328 -10.41 11.91 10.25
C VAL A 328 -10.05 10.44 10.43
N ASN A 329 -9.62 9.79 9.36
CA ASN A 329 -9.24 8.37 9.44
C ASN A 329 -7.97 8.16 10.27
N ASN A 330 -7.91 7.03 10.99
CA ASN A 330 -6.82 6.71 11.91
C ASN A 330 -6.57 7.81 12.95
N CYS A 331 -7.64 8.49 13.38
CA CYS A 331 -7.55 9.56 14.37
C CYS A 331 -6.85 9.06 15.65
N PRO A 332 -5.67 9.59 16.01
CA PRO A 332 -4.86 9.00 17.07
C PRO A 332 -5.42 9.30 18.45
N ILE A 333 -5.44 8.28 19.31
CA ILE A 333 -5.63 8.41 20.75
C ILE A 333 -4.30 8.07 21.43
N GLY A 334 -3.61 9.10 21.86
CA GLY A 334 -2.31 8.98 22.54
C GLY A 334 -2.41 8.85 24.06
N PRO A 335 -1.27 8.71 24.74
CA PRO A 335 -1.23 8.62 26.21
C PRO A 335 -1.69 9.90 26.92
N GLU A 336 -1.63 11.07 26.26
CA GLU A 336 -2.16 12.35 26.75
C GLU A 336 -3.68 12.48 26.62
N GLY A 337 -4.31 11.48 26.03
CA GLY A 337 -5.76 11.48 25.77
C GLY A 337 -6.15 12.09 24.42
N TYR A 338 -7.43 12.31 24.24
CA TYR A 338 -8.03 12.90 23.05
C TYR A 338 -9.32 13.62 23.41
N ASN A 339 -9.61 14.69 22.72
CA ASN A 339 -10.90 15.38 22.79
C ASN A 339 -11.23 15.91 21.39
N GLY A 340 -12.37 15.50 20.83
CA GLY A 340 -12.76 15.90 19.47
C GLY A 340 -14.16 15.50 19.10
N ASP A 341 -14.54 15.87 17.90
CA ASP A 341 -15.86 15.61 17.36
C ASP A 341 -15.91 14.22 16.72
N PHE A 342 -17.12 13.68 16.63
CA PHE A 342 -17.41 12.49 15.87
C PHE A 342 -18.56 12.72 14.86
N THR A 343 -18.81 11.73 14.04
CA THR A 343 -19.93 11.64 13.10
C THR A 343 -20.65 10.30 13.26
N TYR A 344 -21.88 10.22 12.74
CA TYR A 344 -22.67 8.98 12.75
C TYR A 344 -23.08 8.59 11.33
N VAL A 345 -22.26 7.74 10.72
CA VAL A 345 -22.34 7.40 9.29
C VAL A 345 -22.05 5.92 9.03
N ALA A 346 -22.54 5.40 7.92
CA ALA A 346 -22.14 4.08 7.42
C ALA A 346 -20.73 4.16 6.80
N GLU A 347 -20.49 5.21 6.02
CA GLU A 347 -19.25 5.49 5.29
C GLU A 347 -18.85 6.96 5.47
N PRO A 348 -17.56 7.31 5.38
CA PRO A 348 -16.41 6.42 5.15
C PRO A 348 -16.05 5.59 6.39
N ASP A 349 -15.31 4.46 6.20
CA ASP A 349 -14.92 3.54 7.27
C ASP A 349 -13.76 4.08 8.12
N TYR A 350 -13.95 5.28 8.70
CA TYR A 350 -12.95 5.91 9.57
C TYR A 350 -13.00 5.36 10.98
N ASN A 351 -11.82 5.24 11.59
CA ASN A 351 -11.66 4.69 12.92
C ASN A 351 -10.72 5.56 13.77
N TRP A 352 -10.92 5.59 15.10
CA TRP A 352 -9.89 6.02 16.02
C TRP A 352 -8.81 4.93 16.09
N ASN A 353 -7.58 5.34 16.35
CA ASN A 353 -6.44 4.43 16.48
C ASN A 353 -5.73 4.67 17.83
N VAL A 354 -5.80 3.69 18.72
CA VAL A 354 -5.07 3.72 19.98
C VAL A 354 -3.58 3.54 19.70
N ALA A 355 -2.80 4.56 19.97
CA ALA A 355 -1.36 4.57 19.70
C ALA A 355 -0.55 3.81 20.76
N THR A 356 -1.08 3.67 21.97
CA THR A 356 -0.44 2.95 23.08
C THR A 356 -1.49 2.23 23.91
N ALA A 357 -1.36 0.92 24.02
CA ALA A 357 -2.27 0.10 24.85
C ALA A 357 -2.32 0.59 26.31
N GLY A 358 -3.48 0.49 26.92
CA GLY A 358 -3.66 0.92 28.32
C GLY A 358 -5.12 0.89 28.77
N ASN A 359 -5.34 1.29 30.04
CA ASN A 359 -6.68 1.54 30.55
C ASN A 359 -7.15 2.93 30.14
N TYR A 360 -8.29 3.01 29.48
CA TYR A 360 -8.87 4.26 29.03
C TYR A 360 -10.30 4.43 29.54
N ARG A 361 -10.66 5.69 29.76
CA ARG A 361 -12.05 6.14 29.85
C ARG A 361 -12.38 6.86 28.55
N LEU A 362 -13.37 6.33 27.82
CA LEU A 362 -13.95 7.00 26.66
C LEU A 362 -15.31 7.53 27.06
N THR A 363 -15.54 8.83 26.87
CA THR A 363 -16.84 9.48 27.13
C THR A 363 -17.38 9.99 25.81
N PHE A 364 -18.52 9.43 25.37
CA PHE A 364 -19.26 9.88 24.19
C PHE A 364 -20.44 10.73 24.63
N ASP A 365 -20.46 11.98 24.25
CA ASP A 365 -21.59 12.90 24.44
C ASP A 365 -22.33 12.98 23.09
N LEU A 366 -23.46 12.25 22.98
CA LEU A 366 -24.19 12.16 21.71
C LEU A 366 -25.01 13.43 21.44
N ASP A 367 -25.30 14.23 22.44
CA ASP A 367 -25.98 15.52 22.28
C ASP A 367 -25.02 16.58 21.73
N LYS A 368 -23.74 16.54 22.16
CA LYS A 368 -22.69 17.47 21.70
C LYS A 368 -21.86 16.93 20.53
N TRP A 369 -22.05 15.67 20.16
CA TRP A 369 -21.27 15.02 19.10
C TRP A 369 -19.77 14.97 19.37
N THR A 370 -19.39 14.78 20.64
CA THR A 370 -18.00 14.76 21.07
C THR A 370 -17.62 13.47 21.75
N ILE A 371 -16.34 13.08 21.58
CA ILE A 371 -15.69 12.03 22.33
C ILE A 371 -14.53 12.62 23.13
N LYS A 372 -14.41 12.19 24.37
CA LYS A 372 -13.23 12.43 25.21
C LYS A 372 -12.60 11.08 25.57
N ALA A 373 -11.32 10.93 25.34
CA ALA A 373 -10.53 9.78 25.77
C ALA A 373 -9.49 10.20 26.82
N GLU A 374 -9.46 9.51 27.94
CA GLU A 374 -8.53 9.77 29.04
C GLU A 374 -7.83 8.44 29.38
N ARG A 375 -6.51 8.44 29.43
CA ARG A 375 -5.75 7.28 29.88
C ARG A 375 -5.71 7.24 31.40
N LEU A 376 -6.13 6.12 31.99
CA LEU A 376 -6.29 5.96 33.44
C LEU A 376 -5.07 5.38 34.15
N ASP A 377 -4.23 4.64 33.41
CA ASP A 377 -3.03 3.96 33.94
C ASP A 377 -1.73 4.78 33.79
N VAL A 378 -1.81 6.02 33.33
CA VAL A 378 -0.77 7.00 33.60
C VAL A 378 -0.87 7.34 35.06
N SER A 379 -0.06 6.68 35.90
CA SER A 379 0.30 7.30 37.19
C SER A 379 0.84 8.67 36.83
N SER A 380 0.06 9.69 37.11
CA SER A 380 0.54 11.06 37.07
C SER A 380 1.68 11.13 38.05
N SER A 381 2.92 10.93 37.58
CA SER A 381 4.12 11.39 38.25
C SER A 381 4.17 12.94 38.32
N ALA A 382 3.05 13.58 38.06
CA ALA A 382 2.68 14.94 38.37
C ALA A 382 1.34 14.94 39.10
N GLN A 383 1.21 14.18 40.19
CA GLN A 383 0.48 14.75 41.30
C GLN A 383 1.19 16.06 41.61
N PHE A 384 0.58 17.18 41.25
CA PHE A 384 0.77 18.41 41.98
C PHE A 384 0.28 18.09 43.40
N VAL A 385 1.19 17.51 44.19
CA VAL A 385 1.10 17.63 45.60
C VAL A 385 1.25 19.13 45.83
N THR A 386 0.15 19.80 46.02
CA THR A 386 0.07 21.07 46.72
C THR A 386 0.35 20.81 48.18
N ASP A 387 1.43 20.10 48.44
CA ASP A 387 2.04 20.05 49.75
C ASP A 387 2.93 21.27 49.84
N ASN A 388 2.55 22.18 50.73
CA ASN A 388 3.34 23.21 51.38
C ASN A 388 4.85 23.21 51.01
N MET A 389 5.15 23.45 49.70
CA MET A 389 6.54 23.57 49.25
C MET A 389 7.26 24.77 49.89
N ASP A 390 6.49 25.72 50.44
CA ASP A 390 7.04 26.88 51.14
C ASP A 390 7.80 26.54 52.41
N ASN A 391 7.59 25.35 52.98
CA ASN A 391 8.27 24.91 54.24
C ASN A 391 9.44 23.94 54.04
N MET A 392 9.77 23.53 52.81
CA MET A 392 10.95 22.69 52.56
C MET A 392 12.24 23.53 52.48
N PRO A 393 13.35 23.08 53.07
CA PRO A 393 14.61 23.82 52.99
C PRO A 393 15.08 23.93 51.53
N ARG A 394 15.51 25.12 51.15
CA ARG A 394 16.11 25.39 49.83
C ARG A 394 17.59 25.06 49.89
N GLU A 395 18.05 24.26 48.97
CA GLU A 395 19.45 23.99 48.72
C GLU A 395 19.93 24.73 47.48
N TYR A 396 21.02 25.47 47.62
CA TYR A 396 21.58 26.26 46.54
C TYR A 396 22.82 25.59 45.96
N TYR A 397 22.96 25.57 44.65
CA TYR A 397 24.11 25.05 43.93
C TYR A 397 24.62 26.11 42.96
N ASN A 398 25.93 26.26 42.83
CA ASN A 398 26.51 27.07 41.78
C ASN A 398 26.32 26.40 40.38
N LEU A 399 26.72 27.09 39.34
CA LEU A 399 26.56 26.55 37.94
C LEU A 399 27.45 25.32 37.68
N ASN A 400 28.42 25.04 38.54
CA ASN A 400 29.29 23.84 38.49
C ASN A 400 28.72 22.67 39.33
N GLY A 401 27.49 22.80 39.88
CA GLY A 401 26.83 21.77 40.65
C GLY A 401 27.35 21.66 42.13
N VAL A 402 28.16 22.57 42.60
CA VAL A 402 28.66 22.58 43.97
C VAL A 402 27.65 23.28 44.89
N ARG A 403 27.30 22.63 46.02
CA ARG A 403 26.37 23.16 47.01
C ARG A 403 26.94 24.41 47.69
N VAL A 404 26.14 25.47 47.82
CA VAL A 404 26.49 26.75 48.42
C VAL A 404 25.62 26.96 49.67
N GLN A 405 26.22 27.04 50.83
CA GLN A 405 25.48 27.19 52.10
C GLN A 405 24.96 28.62 52.33
N SER A 406 25.67 29.62 51.83
CA SER A 406 25.30 31.04 51.98
C SER A 406 25.44 31.72 50.61
N PRO A 407 24.38 31.68 49.78
CA PRO A 407 24.43 32.28 48.45
C PRO A 407 24.52 33.80 48.55
N VAL A 408 25.46 34.36 47.82
CA VAL A 408 25.63 35.80 47.62
C VAL A 408 25.09 36.23 46.23
N LYS A 409 25.16 37.51 45.90
CA LYS A 409 24.75 37.98 44.57
C LYS A 409 25.29 37.09 43.43
N GLY A 410 24.41 36.52 42.63
CA GLY A 410 24.81 35.63 41.56
C GLY A 410 23.68 34.73 41.04
N VAL A 411 24.02 33.81 40.13
CA VAL A 411 23.10 32.86 39.54
C VAL A 411 23.30 31.49 40.18
N TYR A 412 22.22 30.88 40.65
CA TYR A 412 22.24 29.58 41.34
C TYR A 412 21.17 28.64 40.79
N ILE A 413 21.42 27.36 40.93
CA ILE A 413 20.40 26.30 40.79
C ILE A 413 19.87 26.05 42.22
N VAL A 414 18.56 26.20 42.39
CA VAL A 414 17.90 25.93 43.67
C VAL A 414 17.12 24.64 43.58
N LYS A 415 17.39 23.74 44.52
CA LYS A 415 16.61 22.51 44.73
C LYS A 415 15.76 22.69 45.99
N GLN A 416 14.45 22.48 45.86
CA GLN A 416 13.50 22.48 46.98
C GLN A 416 12.59 21.27 46.83
N GLY A 417 12.82 20.22 47.60
CA GLY A 417 12.19 18.91 47.39
C GLY A 417 12.61 18.30 46.05
N SER A 418 11.63 17.96 45.21
CA SER A 418 11.85 17.45 43.85
C SER A 418 11.99 18.54 42.79
N LYS A 419 11.70 19.79 43.13
CA LYS A 419 11.73 20.92 42.19
C LYS A 419 13.12 21.51 42.07
N VAL A 420 13.60 21.67 40.85
CA VAL A 420 14.89 22.34 40.55
C VAL A 420 14.59 23.57 39.69
N SER A 421 15.10 24.73 40.09
CA SER A 421 14.90 25.99 39.37
C SER A 421 16.18 26.81 39.32
N LYS A 422 16.36 27.67 38.33
CA LYS A 422 17.43 28.65 38.24
C LYS A 422 16.94 29.97 38.86
N VAL A 423 17.69 30.52 39.80
CA VAL A 423 17.38 31.78 40.46
C VAL A 423 18.54 32.76 40.33
N ILE A 424 18.23 34.04 40.33
CA ILE A 424 19.20 35.13 40.39
C ILE A 424 19.02 35.80 41.76
N ILE A 425 20.09 35.85 42.54
CA ILE A 425 20.11 36.61 43.80
C ILE A 425 20.80 37.95 43.52
N ASN A 426 20.08 39.01 43.75
CA ASN A 426 20.51 40.38 43.50
C ASN A 426 21.27 40.98 44.63
#